data_a0fa4ad147743760d04931aa814e5380
#
_entry.id   a0fa4ad147743760d04931aa814e5380
#
_cell.length_a   1.000
_cell.length_b   1.000
_cell.length_c   1.000
_cell.angle_alpha   90.00
_cell.angle_beta   90.00
_cell.angle_gamma   90.00
#
_symmetry.space_group_name_H-M   'P 1'
#
loop_
_entity.id
_entity.type
_entity.pdbx_description
1 polymer ?
#
loop_
_entity_poly.entity_id
_entity_poly.type
_entity_poly.pdbx_seq_one_letter_code
_entity_poly.pdbx_strand_id
1 'polypeptide(L)'
;MIRAIRHYLDGQGFLEVETPTLHSVAGGAAARPFETHHNALDIPLVLRIALELPLKRLLVGGMEKVYEIGRVFRNEGISQRHNPEFTMMELYQSYSDYRGMMDLVEGMVCACAKELHGDTQVPYAGGVVDFTPPWRRVSYAELLRDHAGADMFDPESLRAAAQRHNLPTQGRDPDVIAQDLFENICEPTLDGPVFVYDYPASLCPLTKRKRDNPKVAERFELYIRKMELANAYTELSDPILQEQTFRQQLAGLPADESMARMDEDFIAALSHGMPPAGGLGVGIDRLAMLLTDTTSIRDVILFPLLRPHHHKPAPTGPGADNPGSPSQDKA
;
A
#
# COMPACT_ATOMS: atom_id res chain seq x y z
N MET A 1 -13.56 -10.25 -13.10
CA MET A 1 -13.13 -9.17 -12.20
C MET A 1 -12.47 -8.02 -12.96
N ILE A 2 -11.24 -8.12 -13.51
CA ILE A 2 -10.55 -6.98 -14.18
C ILE A 2 -11.43 -6.29 -15.24
N ARG A 3 -12.14 -7.07 -16.07
CA ARG A 3 -13.08 -6.51 -17.04
C ARG A 3 -14.23 -5.75 -16.37
N ALA A 4 -14.75 -6.25 -15.26
CA ALA A 4 -15.79 -5.57 -14.48
C ALA A 4 -15.30 -4.22 -13.93
N ILE A 5 -14.07 -4.19 -13.37
CA ILE A 5 -13.43 -2.95 -12.91
C ILE A 5 -13.31 -1.94 -14.05
N ARG A 6 -12.73 -2.33 -15.19
CA ARG A 6 -12.60 -1.47 -16.37
C ARG A 6 -13.93 -0.92 -16.82
N HIS A 7 -14.93 -1.80 -16.99
CA HIS A 7 -16.27 -1.39 -17.42
C HIS A 7 -16.92 -0.38 -16.45
N TYR A 8 -16.75 -0.59 -15.13
CA TYR A 8 -17.24 0.32 -14.12
C TYR A 8 -16.55 1.70 -14.20
N LEU A 9 -15.22 1.72 -14.29
CA LEU A 9 -14.44 2.96 -14.34
C LEU A 9 -14.64 3.73 -15.65
N ASP A 10 -14.71 3.04 -16.78
CA ASP A 10 -15.04 3.64 -18.09
C ASP A 10 -16.42 4.29 -18.04
N GLY A 11 -17.40 3.63 -17.41
CA GLY A 11 -18.75 4.18 -17.19
C GLY A 11 -18.77 5.43 -16.28
N GLN A 12 -17.75 5.60 -15.42
CA GLN A 12 -17.55 6.78 -14.58
C GLN A 12 -16.70 7.87 -15.27
N GLY A 13 -16.24 7.63 -16.49
CA GLY A 13 -15.45 8.56 -17.29
C GLY A 13 -13.97 8.62 -16.91
N PHE A 14 -13.43 7.57 -16.32
CA PHE A 14 -11.98 7.44 -16.09
C PHE A 14 -11.27 7.00 -17.38
N LEU A 15 -10.06 7.51 -17.58
CA LEU A 15 -9.14 7.11 -18.63
C LEU A 15 -8.11 6.11 -18.09
N GLU A 16 -8.02 4.91 -18.67
CA GLU A 16 -6.93 3.97 -18.37
C GLU A 16 -5.64 4.48 -19.01
N VAL A 17 -4.58 4.50 -18.21
CA VAL A 17 -3.26 4.94 -18.65
C VAL A 17 -2.20 3.90 -18.25
N GLU A 18 -1.01 4.00 -18.85
CA GLU A 18 0.15 3.20 -18.48
C GLU A 18 1.33 4.15 -18.22
N THR A 19 1.97 4.01 -17.06
CA THR A 19 3.12 4.81 -16.64
C THR A 19 4.38 3.95 -16.54
N PRO A 20 5.59 4.55 -16.54
CA PRO A 20 6.83 3.77 -16.50
C PRO A 20 6.95 2.86 -15.28
N THR A 21 7.46 1.65 -15.50
CA THR A 21 7.84 0.71 -14.42
C THR A 21 9.20 1.02 -13.81
N LEU A 22 10.12 1.60 -14.62
CA LEU A 22 11.45 2.01 -14.17
C LEU A 22 11.44 3.48 -13.78
N HIS A 23 11.88 3.77 -12.55
CA HIS A 23 11.93 5.11 -11.99
C HIS A 23 13.37 5.49 -11.64
N SER A 24 13.68 6.78 -11.67
CA SER A 24 14.95 7.32 -11.16
C SER A 24 14.97 7.47 -9.64
N VAL A 25 13.77 7.60 -9.01
CA VAL A 25 13.58 7.76 -7.57
C VAL A 25 12.41 6.89 -7.14
N ALA A 26 12.55 6.18 -6.01
CA ALA A 26 11.44 5.48 -5.40
C ALA A 26 10.51 6.49 -4.69
N GLY A 27 9.20 6.33 -4.83
CA GLY A 27 8.24 7.23 -4.20
C GLY A 27 6.80 6.72 -4.28
N GLY A 28 5.87 7.38 -3.57
CA GLY A 28 4.44 7.03 -3.52
C GLY A 28 4.09 5.96 -2.49
N ALA A 29 5.05 5.35 -1.80
CA ALA A 29 4.81 4.37 -0.73
C ALA A 29 6.00 4.30 0.22
N ALA A 30 5.77 3.77 1.43
CA ALA A 30 6.81 3.43 2.39
C ALA A 30 7.22 1.95 2.21
N ALA A 31 7.98 1.64 1.15
CA ALA A 31 8.40 0.30 0.81
C ALA A 31 9.82 0.29 0.21
N ARG A 32 10.57 -0.78 0.40
CA ARG A 32 11.89 -0.93 -0.22
C ARG A 32 11.76 -1.26 -1.70
N PRO A 33 12.45 -0.53 -2.61
CA PRO A 33 12.45 -0.84 -4.04
C PRO A 33 13.38 -2.01 -4.35
N PHE A 34 13.17 -2.62 -5.53
CA PHE A 34 14.21 -3.38 -6.22
C PHE A 34 15.04 -2.41 -7.05
N GLU A 35 16.36 -2.50 -6.93
CA GLU A 35 17.31 -1.65 -7.63
C GLU A 35 17.83 -2.35 -8.89
N THR A 36 18.10 -1.55 -9.93
CA THR A 36 18.67 -2.01 -11.18
C THR A 36 19.59 -0.92 -11.78
N HIS A 37 20.21 -1.21 -12.92
CA HIS A 37 21.14 -0.31 -13.58
C HIS A 37 20.90 -0.26 -15.09
N HIS A 38 20.86 0.94 -15.65
CA HIS A 38 20.76 1.14 -17.10
C HIS A 38 22.18 1.23 -17.69
N ASN A 39 22.69 0.14 -18.25
CA ASN A 39 24.10 0.02 -18.68
C ASN A 39 24.53 1.09 -19.70
N ALA A 40 23.69 1.42 -20.69
CA ALA A 40 24.08 2.34 -21.75
C ALA A 40 24.14 3.81 -21.28
N LEU A 41 23.37 4.18 -20.27
CA LEU A 41 23.36 5.53 -19.69
C LEU A 41 24.20 5.63 -18.42
N ASP A 42 24.65 4.50 -17.89
CA ASP A 42 25.39 4.39 -16.62
C ASP A 42 24.66 5.06 -15.45
N ILE A 43 23.34 4.81 -15.32
CA ILE A 43 22.51 5.38 -14.28
C ILE A 43 21.81 4.30 -13.45
N PRO A 44 21.68 4.50 -12.11
CA PRO A 44 20.83 3.64 -11.28
C PRO A 44 19.35 3.91 -11.55
N LEU A 45 18.56 2.85 -11.54
CA LEU A 45 17.09 2.89 -11.61
C LEU A 45 16.51 1.98 -10.55
N VAL A 46 15.22 2.18 -10.26
CA VAL A 46 14.45 1.33 -9.36
C VAL A 46 13.18 0.83 -10.05
N LEU A 47 12.68 -0.33 -9.66
CA LEU A 47 11.33 -0.77 -10.01
C LEU A 47 10.33 -0.01 -9.15
N ARG A 48 9.24 0.46 -9.75
CA ARG A 48 8.19 1.25 -9.05
C ARG A 48 7.58 0.49 -7.88
N ILE A 49 7.40 1.17 -6.76
CA ILE A 49 6.76 0.65 -5.54
C ILE A 49 5.28 1.07 -5.43
N ALA A 50 4.84 2.03 -6.24
CA ALA A 50 3.51 2.60 -6.34
C ALA A 50 3.31 3.23 -7.73
N LEU A 51 2.07 3.57 -8.08
CA LEU A 51 1.69 4.25 -9.32
C LEU A 51 1.43 5.76 -9.09
N GLU A 52 1.40 6.20 -7.85
CA GLU A 52 0.90 7.48 -7.34
C GLU A 52 1.52 8.70 -8.02
N LEU A 53 2.84 8.87 -7.94
CA LEU A 53 3.47 10.13 -8.35
C LEU A 53 3.32 10.40 -9.86
N PRO A 54 3.48 9.43 -10.77
CA PRO A 54 3.17 9.62 -12.17
C PRO A 54 1.71 9.98 -12.43
N LEU A 55 0.76 9.31 -11.77
CA LEU A 55 -0.68 9.57 -11.97
C LEU A 55 -1.09 10.97 -11.48
N LYS A 56 -0.55 11.43 -10.35
CA LYS A 56 -0.74 12.82 -9.88
C LYS A 56 -0.18 13.85 -10.89
N ARG A 57 0.93 13.57 -11.54
CA ARG A 57 1.48 14.45 -12.59
C ARG A 57 0.56 14.53 -13.81
N LEU A 58 -0.21 13.49 -14.12
CA LEU A 58 -1.25 13.55 -15.16
C LEU A 58 -2.40 14.49 -14.77
N LEU A 59 -2.78 14.54 -13.48
CA LEU A 59 -3.76 15.53 -13.01
C LEU A 59 -3.23 16.97 -13.17
N VAL A 60 -1.96 17.23 -12.87
CA VAL A 60 -1.31 18.51 -13.13
C VAL A 60 -1.34 18.83 -14.63
N GLY A 61 -1.18 17.82 -15.49
CA GLY A 61 -1.27 17.94 -16.95
C GLY A 61 -2.69 18.14 -17.48
N GLY A 62 -3.71 18.18 -16.61
CA GLY A 62 -5.11 18.45 -16.99
C GLY A 62 -5.97 17.21 -17.28
N MET A 63 -5.50 16.02 -17.00
CA MET A 63 -6.32 14.79 -17.06
C MET A 63 -7.15 14.70 -15.77
N GLU A 64 -8.46 14.86 -15.85
CA GLU A 64 -9.31 14.97 -14.66
C GLU A 64 -9.56 13.65 -13.92
N LYS A 65 -9.61 12.52 -14.65
CA LYS A 65 -9.87 11.18 -14.10
C LYS A 65 -8.98 10.17 -14.79
N VAL A 66 -8.05 9.59 -14.06
CA VAL A 66 -7.11 8.59 -14.59
C VAL A 66 -7.03 7.38 -13.68
N TYR A 67 -6.78 6.20 -14.25
CA TYR A 67 -6.43 5.01 -13.49
C TYR A 67 -5.40 4.16 -14.24
N GLU A 68 -4.66 3.37 -13.49
CA GLU A 68 -3.76 2.35 -14.00
C GLU A 68 -3.93 1.06 -13.20
N ILE A 69 -4.01 -0.08 -13.90
CA ILE A 69 -3.90 -1.41 -13.31
C ILE A 69 -2.55 -1.96 -13.71
N GLY A 70 -1.61 -2.03 -12.77
CA GLY A 70 -0.24 -2.38 -13.08
C GLY A 70 0.48 -3.17 -11.99
N ARG A 71 1.63 -3.72 -12.37
CA ARG A 71 2.55 -4.36 -11.42
C ARG A 71 3.31 -3.31 -10.63
N VAL A 72 3.42 -3.56 -9.32
CA VAL A 72 4.31 -2.85 -8.41
C VAL A 72 5.22 -3.85 -7.69
N PHE A 73 6.37 -3.37 -7.23
CA PHE A 73 7.45 -4.21 -6.76
C PHE A 73 7.94 -3.70 -5.41
N ARG A 74 7.81 -4.53 -4.35
CA ARG A 74 8.29 -4.19 -3.01
C ARG A 74 9.23 -5.28 -2.52
N ASN A 75 10.48 -4.92 -2.26
CA ASN A 75 11.52 -5.84 -1.79
C ASN A 75 11.34 -6.14 -0.30
N GLU A 76 10.28 -6.86 -0.01
CA GLU A 76 9.81 -7.19 1.33
C GLU A 76 9.55 -8.69 1.49
N GLY A 77 9.14 -9.09 2.70
CA GLY A 77 8.88 -10.48 3.03
C GLY A 77 7.66 -11.08 2.30
N ILE A 78 7.69 -12.40 2.10
CA ILE A 78 6.61 -13.17 1.48
C ILE A 78 5.70 -13.74 2.58
N SER A 79 4.39 -13.56 2.44
CA SER A 79 3.37 -14.12 3.33
C SER A 79 2.16 -14.65 2.56
N GLN A 80 1.11 -15.05 3.25
CA GLN A 80 -0.17 -15.41 2.61
C GLN A 80 -0.87 -14.21 1.95
N ARG A 81 -0.54 -12.98 2.36
CA ARG A 81 -1.17 -11.73 1.86
C ARG A 81 -0.19 -10.83 1.12
N HIS A 82 1.10 -11.21 1.02
CA HIS A 82 2.16 -10.40 0.42
C HIS A 82 3.01 -11.21 -0.52
N ASN A 83 3.24 -10.66 -1.71
CA ASN A 83 4.19 -11.14 -2.71
C ASN A 83 5.04 -9.94 -3.18
N PRO A 84 6.35 -10.08 -3.41
CA PRO A 84 7.22 -8.96 -3.78
C PRO A 84 6.82 -8.25 -5.08
N GLU A 85 6.16 -8.96 -5.96
CA GLU A 85 5.55 -8.46 -7.19
C GLU A 85 4.05 -8.75 -7.15
N PHE A 86 3.22 -7.72 -7.23
CA PHE A 86 1.77 -7.85 -7.15
C PHE A 86 1.07 -6.79 -8.01
N THR A 87 -0.22 -6.97 -8.26
CA THR A 87 -1.02 -6.04 -9.06
C THR A 87 -1.76 -5.06 -8.15
N MET A 88 -1.55 -3.77 -8.40
CA MET A 88 -2.37 -2.70 -7.85
C MET A 88 -3.19 -2.01 -8.94
N MET A 89 -4.30 -1.46 -8.55
CA MET A 89 -4.97 -0.40 -9.28
C MET A 89 -4.83 0.87 -8.47
N GLU A 90 -4.38 1.94 -9.09
CA GLU A 90 -4.50 3.28 -8.52
C GLU A 90 -5.28 4.18 -9.47
N LEU A 91 -6.10 5.03 -8.90
CA LEU A 91 -6.89 6.02 -9.63
C LEU A 91 -6.89 7.36 -8.91
N TYR A 92 -7.02 8.41 -9.70
CA TYR A 92 -7.03 9.79 -9.20
C TYR A 92 -8.13 10.57 -9.93
N GLN A 93 -8.88 11.34 -9.15
CA GLN A 93 -9.98 12.15 -9.67
C GLN A 93 -9.88 13.59 -9.15
N SER A 94 -9.76 14.53 -10.07
CA SER A 94 -9.86 15.97 -9.79
C SER A 94 -11.22 16.33 -9.23
N TYR A 95 -11.24 17.30 -8.32
CA TYR A 95 -12.46 17.84 -7.68
C TYR A 95 -13.24 16.80 -6.88
N SER A 96 -12.53 15.78 -6.36
CA SER A 96 -13.03 14.78 -5.43
C SER A 96 -12.23 14.81 -4.13
N ASP A 97 -12.66 14.02 -3.16
CA ASP A 97 -12.01 13.83 -1.86
C ASP A 97 -12.07 12.35 -1.42
N TYR A 98 -11.53 12.05 -0.23
CA TYR A 98 -11.53 10.69 0.30
C TYR A 98 -12.94 10.10 0.50
N ARG A 99 -13.98 10.92 0.69
CA ARG A 99 -15.37 10.43 0.81
C ARG A 99 -15.93 10.02 -0.54
N GLY A 100 -15.65 10.80 -1.59
CA GLY A 100 -15.97 10.42 -2.96
C GLY A 100 -15.25 9.11 -3.37
N MET A 101 -14.04 8.88 -2.86
CA MET A 101 -13.32 7.62 -3.07
C MET A 101 -13.95 6.44 -2.32
N MET A 102 -14.55 6.66 -1.13
CA MET A 102 -15.34 5.61 -0.45
C MET A 102 -16.52 5.16 -1.32
N ASP A 103 -17.31 6.11 -1.82
CA ASP A 103 -18.48 5.80 -2.66
C ASP A 103 -18.07 5.10 -3.96
N LEU A 104 -16.95 5.51 -4.55
CA LEU A 104 -16.42 4.91 -5.79
C LEU A 104 -16.00 3.45 -5.58
N VAL A 105 -15.20 3.16 -4.55
CA VAL A 105 -14.70 1.79 -4.31
C VAL A 105 -15.81 0.85 -3.83
N GLU A 106 -16.75 1.36 -3.03
CA GLU A 106 -17.95 0.62 -2.62
C GLU A 106 -18.76 0.20 -3.85
N GLY A 107 -19.06 1.14 -4.75
CA GLY A 107 -19.78 0.85 -5.98
C GLY A 107 -19.03 -0.10 -6.92
N MET A 108 -17.73 0.08 -7.09
CA MET A 108 -16.89 -0.75 -7.94
C MET A 108 -16.81 -2.21 -7.47
N VAL A 109 -16.55 -2.42 -6.18
CA VAL A 109 -16.46 -3.78 -5.61
C VAL A 109 -17.82 -4.48 -5.64
N CYS A 110 -18.90 -3.75 -5.33
CA CYS A 110 -20.27 -4.25 -5.45
C CYS A 110 -20.59 -4.66 -6.91
N ALA A 111 -20.18 -3.86 -7.89
CA ALA A 111 -20.38 -4.22 -9.32
C ALA A 111 -19.58 -5.47 -9.70
N CYS A 112 -18.34 -5.63 -9.21
CA CYS A 112 -17.55 -6.83 -9.41
C CYS A 112 -18.20 -8.08 -8.80
N ALA A 113 -18.73 -7.99 -7.58
CA ALA A 113 -19.42 -9.08 -6.93
C ALA A 113 -20.66 -9.51 -7.71
N LYS A 114 -21.50 -8.57 -8.14
CA LYS A 114 -22.68 -8.83 -8.97
C LYS A 114 -22.35 -9.46 -10.31
N GLU A 115 -21.30 -8.97 -11.00
CA GLU A 115 -20.93 -9.51 -12.31
C GLU A 115 -20.39 -10.94 -12.21
N LEU A 116 -19.68 -11.28 -11.14
CA LEU A 116 -19.06 -12.61 -10.97
C LEU A 116 -19.98 -13.65 -10.34
N HIS A 117 -20.79 -13.23 -9.39
CA HIS A 117 -21.64 -14.12 -8.58
C HIS A 117 -23.13 -13.95 -8.81
N GLY A 118 -23.55 -12.91 -9.52
CA GLY A 118 -24.97 -12.55 -9.68
C GLY A 118 -25.58 -11.92 -8.40
N ASP A 119 -24.82 -11.78 -7.32
CA ASP A 119 -25.25 -11.29 -6.01
C ASP A 119 -24.12 -10.49 -5.35
N THR A 120 -24.46 -9.79 -4.26
CA THR A 120 -23.52 -9.11 -3.39
C THR A 120 -23.06 -9.98 -2.19
N GLN A 121 -23.71 -11.12 -2.00
CA GLN A 121 -23.35 -12.13 -1.00
C GLN A 121 -22.32 -13.10 -1.59
N VAL A 122 -21.06 -12.99 -1.20
CA VAL A 122 -19.95 -13.76 -1.79
C VAL A 122 -19.40 -14.76 -0.77
N PRO A 123 -19.32 -16.06 -1.09
CA PRO A 123 -18.66 -17.04 -0.22
C PRO A 123 -17.17 -16.68 -0.04
N TYR A 124 -16.68 -16.78 1.19
CA TYR A 124 -15.26 -16.61 1.50
C TYR A 124 -14.87 -17.29 2.83
N ALA A 125 -13.85 -18.14 2.80
CA ALA A 125 -13.23 -18.81 3.94
C ALA A 125 -14.27 -19.53 4.84
N GLY A 126 -15.20 -20.24 4.23
CA GLY A 126 -16.26 -20.98 4.91
C GLY A 126 -17.40 -20.14 5.48
N GLY A 127 -17.42 -18.83 5.22
CA GLY A 127 -18.47 -17.88 5.54
C GLY A 127 -18.97 -17.13 4.32
N VAL A 128 -19.63 -15.99 4.54
CA VAL A 128 -20.13 -15.11 3.48
C VAL A 128 -19.66 -13.69 3.78
N VAL A 129 -19.14 -13.00 2.76
CA VAL A 129 -18.92 -11.55 2.78
C VAL A 129 -20.11 -10.87 2.11
N ASP A 130 -20.75 -9.96 2.83
CA ASP A 130 -21.86 -9.17 2.30
C ASP A 130 -21.34 -7.83 1.79
N PHE A 131 -21.31 -7.69 0.46
CA PHE A 131 -20.92 -6.46 -0.22
C PHE A 131 -22.10 -5.50 -0.47
N THR A 132 -23.26 -5.73 0.15
CA THR A 132 -24.43 -4.85 -0.03
C THR A 132 -24.18 -3.50 0.61
N PRO A 133 -24.28 -2.38 -0.14
CA PRO A 133 -24.15 -1.02 0.42
C PRO A 133 -25.35 -0.66 1.31
N PRO A 134 -25.20 0.30 2.24
CA PRO A 134 -23.99 1.05 2.56
C PRO A 134 -23.08 0.29 3.52
N TRP A 135 -21.75 0.38 3.30
CA TRP A 135 -20.78 -0.25 4.20
C TRP A 135 -20.53 0.61 5.45
N ARG A 136 -20.13 -0.06 6.53
CA ARG A 136 -19.81 0.61 7.79
C ARG A 136 -18.66 1.61 7.59
N ARG A 137 -18.81 2.81 8.17
CA ARG A 137 -17.78 3.86 8.25
C ARG A 137 -17.53 4.17 9.71
N VAL A 138 -16.29 4.10 10.18
CA VAL A 138 -15.90 4.32 11.57
C VAL A 138 -14.58 5.10 11.59
N SER A 139 -14.46 6.09 12.47
CA SER A 139 -13.21 6.84 12.58
C SER A 139 -12.14 6.04 13.33
N TYR A 140 -10.90 6.34 13.00
CA TYR A 140 -9.74 5.78 13.69
C TYR A 140 -9.76 6.04 15.19
N ALA A 141 -10.16 7.26 15.58
CA ALA A 141 -10.30 7.65 16.99
C ALA A 141 -11.40 6.85 17.72
N GLU A 142 -12.53 6.58 17.06
CA GLU A 142 -13.60 5.73 17.64
C GLU A 142 -13.12 4.30 17.89
N LEU A 143 -12.40 3.71 16.94
CA LEU A 143 -11.85 2.36 17.09
C LEU A 143 -10.83 2.28 18.22
N LEU A 144 -9.92 3.24 18.34
CA LEU A 144 -8.96 3.28 19.46
C LEU A 144 -9.67 3.41 20.81
N ARG A 145 -10.68 4.27 20.91
CA ARG A 145 -11.45 4.45 22.13
C ARG A 145 -12.21 3.18 22.50
N ASP A 146 -12.91 2.58 21.55
CA ASP A 146 -13.85 1.49 21.81
C ASP A 146 -13.15 0.13 22.01
N HIS A 147 -12.00 -0.11 21.34
CA HIS A 147 -11.28 -1.39 21.42
C HIS A 147 -9.99 -1.33 22.25
N ALA A 148 -9.23 -0.23 22.19
CA ALA A 148 -7.99 -0.09 22.93
C ALA A 148 -8.14 0.73 24.23
N GLY A 149 -9.28 1.40 24.43
CA GLY A 149 -9.51 2.30 25.57
C GLY A 149 -8.54 3.48 25.56
N ALA A 150 -8.22 4.02 24.37
CA ALA A 150 -7.25 5.10 24.18
C ALA A 150 -7.88 6.31 23.49
N ASP A 151 -7.52 7.51 23.93
CA ASP A 151 -7.79 8.74 23.21
C ASP A 151 -6.63 9.02 22.23
N MET A 152 -6.93 9.08 20.95
CA MET A 152 -5.95 9.32 19.85
C MET A 152 -5.20 10.65 20.04
N PHE A 153 -5.81 11.64 20.69
CA PHE A 153 -5.25 12.99 20.85
C PHE A 153 -4.52 13.22 22.17
N ASP A 154 -4.55 12.22 23.08
CA ASP A 154 -3.88 12.27 24.38
C ASP A 154 -2.67 11.31 24.43
N PRO A 155 -1.42 11.82 24.40
CA PRO A 155 -0.23 10.99 24.45
C PRO A 155 -0.12 10.11 25.71
N GLU A 156 -0.67 10.56 26.86
CA GLU A 156 -0.63 9.77 28.09
C GLU A 156 -1.62 8.63 28.03
N SER A 157 -2.83 8.87 27.51
CA SER A 157 -3.83 7.84 27.25
C SER A 157 -3.31 6.76 26.32
N LEU A 158 -2.64 7.14 25.20
CA LEU A 158 -2.02 6.22 24.25
C LEU A 158 -0.94 5.35 24.92
N ARG A 159 -0.02 5.96 25.70
CA ARG A 159 1.01 5.21 26.42
C ARG A 159 0.43 4.25 27.45
N ALA A 160 -0.56 4.70 28.24
CA ALA A 160 -1.22 3.85 29.23
C ALA A 160 -1.95 2.67 28.58
N ALA A 161 -2.61 2.90 27.44
CA ALA A 161 -3.25 1.85 26.66
C ALA A 161 -2.23 0.84 26.11
N ALA A 162 -1.15 1.32 25.50
CA ALA A 162 -0.10 0.45 24.94
C ALA A 162 0.56 -0.41 26.03
N GLN A 163 0.82 0.14 27.22
CA GLN A 163 1.33 -0.63 28.36
C GLN A 163 0.36 -1.74 28.80
N ARG A 164 -0.95 -1.46 28.86
CA ARG A 164 -1.96 -2.50 29.18
C ARG A 164 -1.95 -3.66 28.19
N HIS A 165 -1.62 -3.38 26.94
CA HIS A 165 -1.54 -4.38 25.84
C HIS A 165 -0.13 -4.92 25.60
N ASN A 166 0.85 -4.62 26.49
CA ASN A 166 2.25 -5.04 26.38
C ASN A 166 2.94 -4.57 25.07
N LEU A 167 2.56 -3.40 24.57
CA LEU A 167 3.17 -2.78 23.40
C LEU A 167 4.30 -1.82 23.82
N PRO A 168 5.35 -1.64 23.00
CA PRO A 168 6.48 -0.78 23.32
C PRO A 168 6.08 0.69 23.28
N THR A 169 6.52 1.46 24.30
CA THR A 169 6.21 2.90 24.43
C THR A 169 7.44 3.79 24.56
N GLN A 170 8.59 3.23 24.97
CA GLN A 170 9.77 4.02 25.28
C GLN A 170 10.42 4.61 24.02
N GLY A 171 10.60 5.94 23.99
CA GLY A 171 11.23 6.64 22.88
C GLY A 171 10.38 6.71 21.61
N ARG A 172 9.09 6.27 21.65
CA ARG A 172 8.20 6.27 20.50
C ARG A 172 7.32 7.53 20.45
N ASP A 173 7.09 8.01 19.24
CA ASP A 173 6.12 9.06 18.95
C ASP A 173 4.70 8.57 19.30
N PRO A 174 3.82 9.43 19.86
CA PRO A 174 2.44 9.08 20.18
C PRO A 174 1.64 8.52 18.99
N ASP A 175 1.82 9.05 17.78
CA ASP A 175 1.09 8.57 16.62
C ASP A 175 1.56 7.18 16.17
N VAL A 176 2.86 6.85 16.36
CA VAL A 176 3.37 5.49 16.15
C VAL A 176 2.79 4.52 17.21
N ILE A 177 2.62 4.97 18.45
CA ILE A 177 1.94 4.17 19.49
C ILE A 177 0.47 3.95 19.12
N ALA A 178 -0.20 4.97 18.60
CA ALA A 178 -1.56 4.84 18.11
C ALA A 178 -1.67 3.83 16.97
N GLN A 179 -0.69 3.80 16.05
CA GLN A 179 -0.60 2.81 14.98
C GLN A 179 -0.40 1.39 15.53
N ASP A 180 0.54 1.20 16.46
CA ASP A 180 0.75 -0.12 17.10
C ASP A 180 -0.53 -0.61 17.80
N LEU A 181 -1.27 0.26 18.50
CA LEU A 181 -2.55 -0.08 19.12
C LEU A 181 -3.59 -0.45 18.08
N PHE A 182 -3.68 0.31 16.99
CA PHE A 182 -4.62 0.03 15.92
C PHE A 182 -4.34 -1.33 15.28
N GLU A 183 -3.13 -1.59 14.84
CA GLU A 183 -2.74 -2.82 14.15
C GLU A 183 -2.92 -4.07 15.03
N ASN A 184 -2.58 -3.98 16.32
CA ASN A 184 -2.63 -5.14 17.21
C ASN A 184 -4.01 -5.38 17.88
N ILE A 185 -4.82 -4.32 18.08
CA ILE A 185 -6.05 -4.41 18.86
C ILE A 185 -7.30 -4.14 18.01
N CYS A 186 -7.28 -3.12 17.16
CA CYS A 186 -8.46 -2.71 16.39
C CYS A 186 -8.61 -3.50 15.09
N GLU A 187 -7.56 -3.60 14.28
CA GLU A 187 -7.59 -4.27 12.98
C GLU A 187 -8.09 -5.72 13.05
N PRO A 188 -7.69 -6.56 14.03
CA PRO A 188 -8.19 -7.92 14.15
C PRO A 188 -9.72 -8.02 14.37
N THR A 189 -10.41 -6.92 14.70
CA THR A 189 -11.87 -6.87 14.89
C THR A 189 -12.64 -6.53 13.61
N LEU A 190 -11.94 -6.08 12.53
CA LEU A 190 -12.53 -5.56 11.29
C LEU A 190 -12.87 -6.72 10.34
N ASP A 191 -14.04 -7.34 10.50
CA ASP A 191 -14.40 -8.54 9.73
C ASP A 191 -15.20 -8.26 8.43
N GLY A 192 -16.23 -7.41 8.47
CA GLY A 192 -17.04 -7.03 7.31
C GLY A 192 -16.40 -5.91 6.47
N PRO A 193 -16.99 -5.53 5.33
CA PRO A 193 -16.57 -4.32 4.64
C PRO A 193 -16.74 -3.11 5.58
N VAL A 194 -15.61 -2.48 5.93
CA VAL A 194 -15.58 -1.34 6.83
C VAL A 194 -14.52 -0.34 6.41
N PHE A 195 -14.93 0.91 6.28
CA PHE A 195 -14.02 2.03 6.10
C PHE A 195 -13.57 2.54 7.46
N VAL A 196 -12.28 2.52 7.70
CA VAL A 196 -11.64 3.22 8.82
C VAL A 196 -11.10 4.53 8.28
N TYR A 197 -11.53 5.66 8.83
CA TYR A 197 -11.18 6.97 8.29
C TYR A 197 -10.63 7.91 9.37
N ASP A 198 -10.03 9.04 8.93
CA ASP A 198 -9.49 10.08 9.80
C ASP A 198 -8.26 9.61 10.61
N TYR A 199 -7.20 9.27 9.90
CA TYR A 199 -5.93 8.79 10.45
C TYR A 199 -5.09 9.92 11.08
N PRO A 200 -4.11 9.60 11.98
CA PRO A 200 -3.13 10.57 12.44
C PRO A 200 -2.35 11.18 11.27
N ALA A 201 -2.29 12.51 11.21
CA ALA A 201 -1.72 13.21 10.05
C ALA A 201 -0.21 13.02 9.87
N SER A 202 0.53 12.74 10.95
CA SER A 202 1.98 12.48 10.90
C SER A 202 2.33 11.19 10.16
N LEU A 203 1.40 10.23 10.11
CA LEU A 203 1.55 8.96 9.41
C LEU A 203 1.18 9.05 7.92
N CYS A 204 0.72 10.22 7.45
CA CYS A 204 0.11 10.38 6.13
C CYS A 204 0.76 11.52 5.32
N PRO A 205 1.99 11.35 4.82
CA PRO A 205 2.79 12.44 4.24
C PRO A 205 2.30 12.97 2.89
N LEU A 206 1.48 12.21 2.17
CA LEU A 206 0.93 12.56 0.85
C LEU A 206 -0.53 13.03 0.91
N THR A 207 -1.07 13.10 2.15
CA THR A 207 -2.49 13.35 2.41
C THR A 207 -2.73 14.76 2.91
N LYS A 208 -3.82 15.37 2.45
CA LYS A 208 -4.32 16.63 2.97
C LYS A 208 -4.79 16.47 4.41
N ARG A 209 -4.44 17.44 5.26
CA ARG A 209 -4.92 17.52 6.64
C ARG A 209 -6.29 18.15 6.70
N LYS A 210 -7.11 17.73 7.65
CA LYS A 210 -8.42 18.35 7.91
C LYS A 210 -8.23 19.82 8.32
N ARG A 211 -9.11 20.68 7.80
CA ARG A 211 -9.05 22.13 8.08
C ARG A 211 -9.39 22.45 9.53
N ASP A 212 -10.36 21.74 10.11
CA ASP A 212 -10.84 21.91 11.48
C ASP A 212 -9.95 21.22 12.52
N ASN A 213 -9.19 20.18 12.12
CA ASN A 213 -8.24 19.49 12.98
C ASN A 213 -6.99 19.04 12.19
N PRO A 214 -5.94 19.88 12.12
CA PRO A 214 -4.72 19.55 11.34
C PRO A 214 -3.91 18.35 11.86
N LYS A 215 -4.26 17.78 13.02
CA LYS A 215 -3.68 16.52 13.50
C LYS A 215 -4.25 15.29 12.81
N VAL A 216 -5.31 15.47 12.02
CA VAL A 216 -6.03 14.40 11.32
C VAL A 216 -5.85 14.54 9.82
N ALA A 217 -5.55 13.43 9.15
CA ALA A 217 -5.48 13.31 7.70
C ALA A 217 -6.83 12.88 7.11
N GLU A 218 -7.21 13.46 5.99
CA GLU A 218 -8.37 13.05 5.19
C GLU A 218 -8.05 11.75 4.42
N ARG A 219 -7.95 10.64 5.14
CA ARG A 219 -7.57 9.30 4.66
C ARG A 219 -8.58 8.26 5.12
N PHE A 220 -8.76 7.22 4.34
CA PHE A 220 -9.35 5.97 4.82
C PHE A 220 -8.57 4.74 4.35
N GLU A 221 -8.75 3.65 5.08
CA GLU A 221 -8.45 2.30 4.62
C GLU A 221 -9.74 1.45 4.65
N LEU A 222 -9.90 0.60 3.65
CA LEU A 222 -11.01 -0.34 3.55
C LEU A 222 -10.54 -1.71 4.01
N TYR A 223 -11.17 -2.23 5.05
CA TYR A 223 -10.92 -3.57 5.57
C TYR A 223 -12.06 -4.51 5.23
N ILE A 224 -11.71 -5.71 4.78
CA ILE A 224 -12.63 -6.83 4.54
C ILE A 224 -11.97 -8.10 5.03
N ARG A 225 -12.62 -8.84 5.94
CA ARG A 225 -12.08 -10.06 6.54
C ARG A 225 -10.70 -9.83 7.17
N LYS A 226 -10.55 -8.75 7.93
CA LYS A 226 -9.32 -8.35 8.61
C LYS A 226 -8.14 -8.17 7.65
N MET A 227 -8.43 -7.77 6.44
CA MET A 227 -7.43 -7.53 5.39
C MET A 227 -7.70 -6.17 4.77
N GLU A 228 -6.70 -5.30 4.78
CA GLU A 228 -6.71 -4.06 4.02
C GLU A 228 -6.84 -4.37 2.53
N LEU A 229 -7.92 -3.93 1.92
CA LEU A 229 -8.17 -4.05 0.48
C LEU A 229 -7.78 -2.80 -0.28
N ALA A 230 -8.07 -1.63 0.28
CA ALA A 230 -7.87 -0.35 -0.38
C ALA A 230 -7.48 0.73 0.61
N ASN A 231 -6.75 1.73 0.10
CA ASN A 231 -6.31 2.91 0.81
C ASN A 231 -6.56 4.14 -0.07
N ALA A 232 -7.12 5.20 0.50
CA ALA A 232 -7.43 6.42 -0.25
C ALA A 232 -7.36 7.66 0.63
N TYR A 233 -7.16 8.80 -0.02
CA TYR A 233 -7.11 10.07 0.66
C TYR A 233 -7.48 11.24 -0.24
N THR A 234 -7.75 12.40 0.39
CA THR A 234 -7.70 13.67 -0.29
C THR A 234 -6.25 14.04 -0.49
N GLU A 235 -5.87 14.31 -1.72
CA GLU A 235 -4.48 14.53 -2.12
C GLU A 235 -3.93 15.84 -1.53
N LEU A 236 -2.68 15.79 -1.07
CA LEU A 236 -1.92 16.98 -0.75
C LEU A 236 -1.47 17.65 -2.06
N SER A 237 -2.02 18.84 -2.34
CA SER A 237 -1.74 19.60 -3.56
C SER A 237 -0.85 20.83 -3.34
N ASP A 238 -0.48 21.14 -2.10
CA ASP A 238 0.42 22.25 -1.74
C ASP A 238 1.89 21.80 -1.91
N PRO A 239 2.64 22.35 -2.90
CA PRO A 239 4.02 21.93 -3.16
C PRO A 239 4.97 22.26 -2.00
N ILE A 240 4.73 23.36 -1.27
CA ILE A 240 5.60 23.76 -0.14
C ILE A 240 5.44 22.77 1.00
N LEU A 241 4.20 22.45 1.35
CA LEU A 241 3.91 21.50 2.41
C LEU A 241 4.37 20.08 2.01
N GLN A 242 4.21 19.71 0.74
CA GLN A 242 4.66 18.41 0.23
C GLN A 242 6.20 18.27 0.33
N GLU A 243 6.93 19.30 -0.07
CA GLU A 243 8.39 19.32 0.06
C GLU A 243 8.83 19.20 1.52
N GLN A 244 8.18 19.95 2.43
CA GLN A 244 8.48 19.88 3.87
C GLN A 244 8.25 18.46 4.42
N THR A 245 7.15 17.83 4.05
CA THR A 245 6.79 16.47 4.50
C THR A 245 7.79 15.43 3.98
N PHE A 246 8.20 15.54 2.72
CA PHE A 246 9.24 14.68 2.16
C PHE A 246 10.58 14.86 2.88
N ARG A 247 11.00 16.10 3.13
CA ARG A 247 12.23 16.37 3.90
C ARG A 247 12.19 15.76 5.31
N GLN A 248 11.04 15.81 5.98
CA GLN A 248 10.87 15.19 7.29
C GLN A 248 10.97 13.66 7.24
N GLN A 249 10.38 13.02 6.21
CA GLN A 249 10.52 11.57 6.02
C GLN A 249 11.97 11.16 5.76
N LEU A 250 12.67 11.90 4.91
CA LEU A 250 14.06 11.63 4.54
C LEU A 250 15.03 11.85 5.71
N ALA A 251 14.75 12.77 6.62
CA ALA A 251 15.63 13.09 7.76
C ALA A 251 15.87 11.91 8.72
N GLY A 252 15.03 10.88 8.68
CA GLY A 252 15.17 9.65 9.48
C GLY A 252 15.88 8.50 8.76
N LEU A 253 16.23 8.66 7.47
CA LEU A 253 16.81 7.60 6.64
C LEU A 253 18.33 7.77 6.49
N PRO A 254 19.11 6.66 6.44
CA PRO A 254 20.52 6.70 6.06
C PRO A 254 20.71 7.29 4.66
N ALA A 255 21.74 8.09 4.46
CA ALA A 255 21.98 8.81 3.20
C ALA A 255 22.30 7.90 1.99
N ASP A 256 22.67 6.66 2.25
CA ASP A 256 22.97 5.61 1.26
C ASP A 256 21.77 4.74 0.87
N GLU A 257 20.60 4.94 1.49
CA GLU A 257 19.39 4.24 1.09
C GLU A 257 18.78 4.88 -0.19
N SER A 258 18.35 4.03 -1.12
CA SER A 258 17.67 4.45 -2.36
C SER A 258 16.37 5.24 -2.11
N MET A 259 15.79 5.06 -0.93
CA MET A 259 14.62 5.82 -0.44
C MET A 259 14.96 7.25 0.04
N ALA A 260 16.25 7.58 0.26
CA ALA A 260 16.68 8.86 0.81
C ALA A 260 16.80 9.99 -0.24
N ARG A 261 16.13 9.86 -1.37
CA ARG A 261 16.15 10.86 -2.45
C ARG A 261 14.79 11.54 -2.59
N MET A 262 14.82 12.86 -2.69
CA MET A 262 13.61 13.65 -3.00
C MET A 262 13.28 13.55 -4.47
N ASP A 263 12.01 13.37 -4.82
CA ASP A 263 11.50 13.53 -6.18
C ASP A 263 11.26 15.02 -6.46
N GLU A 264 12.32 15.73 -6.88
CA GLU A 264 12.27 17.16 -7.19
C GLU A 264 11.39 17.43 -8.41
N ASP A 265 11.32 16.51 -9.39
CA ASP A 265 10.45 16.62 -10.56
C ASP A 265 8.98 16.58 -10.17
N PHE A 266 8.62 15.78 -9.16
CA PHE A 266 7.25 15.76 -8.64
C PHE A 266 6.91 17.09 -7.94
N ILE A 267 7.81 17.64 -7.10
CA ILE A 267 7.61 18.95 -6.46
C ILE A 267 7.50 20.06 -7.51
N ALA A 268 8.36 20.04 -8.53
CA ALA A 268 8.28 20.98 -9.66
C ALA A 268 6.93 20.85 -10.39
N ALA A 269 6.46 19.64 -10.65
CA ALA A 269 5.15 19.41 -11.26
C ALA A 269 4.02 20.00 -10.39
N LEU A 270 3.98 19.71 -9.10
CA LEU A 270 2.98 20.29 -8.18
C LEU A 270 2.98 21.81 -8.18
N SER A 271 4.14 22.44 -8.37
CA SER A 271 4.27 23.90 -8.42
C SER A 271 3.58 24.56 -9.62
N HIS A 272 3.23 23.77 -10.66
CA HIS A 272 2.38 24.24 -11.77
C HIS A 272 0.89 24.26 -11.42
N GLY A 273 0.51 23.64 -10.31
CA GLY A 273 -0.85 23.63 -9.79
C GLY A 273 -1.58 22.30 -10.04
N MET A 274 -1.69 21.46 -9.01
CA MET A 274 -2.55 20.29 -9.02
C MET A 274 -3.95 20.68 -8.51
N PRO A 275 -5.04 20.33 -9.21
CA PRO A 275 -6.38 20.56 -8.69
C PRO A 275 -6.60 19.76 -7.40
N PRO A 276 -7.52 20.20 -6.51
CA PRO A 276 -7.97 19.35 -5.40
C PRO A 276 -8.41 17.99 -5.96
N ALA A 277 -7.96 16.91 -5.37
CA ALA A 277 -8.21 15.58 -5.91
C ALA A 277 -8.39 14.53 -4.81
N GLY A 278 -9.11 13.47 -5.12
CA GLY A 278 -9.11 12.22 -4.36
C GLY A 278 -8.32 11.16 -5.10
N GLY A 279 -7.51 10.39 -4.37
CA GLY A 279 -6.78 9.24 -4.87
C GLY A 279 -7.15 7.97 -4.13
N LEU A 280 -7.09 6.84 -4.82
CA LEU A 280 -7.46 5.53 -4.32
C LEU A 280 -6.51 4.46 -4.87
N GLY A 281 -5.92 3.66 -3.98
CA GLY A 281 -5.19 2.44 -4.30
C GLY A 281 -5.98 1.20 -3.89
N VAL A 282 -6.05 0.20 -4.77
CA VAL A 282 -6.74 -1.08 -4.51
C VAL A 282 -5.81 -2.25 -4.82
N GLY A 283 -5.66 -3.16 -3.86
CA GLY A 283 -4.94 -4.42 -4.06
C GLY A 283 -5.75 -5.40 -4.92
N ILE A 284 -5.43 -5.49 -6.20
CA ILE A 284 -6.17 -6.31 -7.17
C ILE A 284 -6.07 -7.81 -6.83
N ASP A 285 -4.91 -8.28 -6.42
CA ASP A 285 -4.76 -9.68 -6.03
C ASP A 285 -5.55 -10.00 -4.76
N ARG A 286 -5.63 -9.07 -3.80
CA ARG A 286 -6.46 -9.22 -2.59
C ARG A 286 -7.95 -9.21 -2.92
N LEU A 287 -8.40 -8.36 -3.85
CA LEU A 287 -9.78 -8.38 -4.35
C LEU A 287 -10.08 -9.70 -5.05
N ALA A 288 -9.14 -10.23 -5.84
CA ALA A 288 -9.28 -11.54 -6.46
C ALA A 288 -9.44 -12.65 -5.40
N MET A 289 -8.62 -12.63 -4.34
CA MET A 289 -8.76 -13.59 -3.23
C MET A 289 -10.17 -13.57 -2.63
N LEU A 290 -10.71 -12.40 -2.34
CA LEU A 290 -12.05 -12.24 -1.75
C LEU A 290 -13.15 -12.76 -2.70
N LEU A 291 -13.05 -12.46 -3.99
CA LEU A 291 -14.07 -12.82 -4.98
C LEU A 291 -13.95 -14.26 -5.52
N THR A 292 -12.88 -15.00 -5.17
CA THR A 292 -12.67 -16.40 -5.63
C THR A 292 -12.55 -17.39 -4.46
N ASP A 293 -12.96 -17.01 -3.27
CA ASP A 293 -12.86 -17.83 -2.05
C ASP A 293 -11.44 -18.38 -1.81
N THR A 294 -10.43 -17.52 -1.96
CA THR A 294 -9.03 -17.91 -1.86
C THR A 294 -8.35 -17.18 -0.71
N THR A 295 -7.66 -17.91 0.17
CA THR A 295 -7.04 -17.34 1.39
C THR A 295 -5.56 -17.04 1.24
N SER A 296 -4.96 -17.35 0.09
CA SER A 296 -3.54 -17.10 -0.17
C SER A 296 -3.33 -16.36 -1.50
N ILE A 297 -2.57 -15.28 -1.46
CA ILE A 297 -2.22 -14.48 -2.66
C ILE A 297 -1.51 -15.32 -3.73
N ARG A 298 -0.83 -16.40 -3.34
CA ARG A 298 -0.13 -17.31 -4.25
C ARG A 298 -1.08 -18.08 -5.17
N ASP A 299 -2.31 -18.26 -4.75
CA ASP A 299 -3.30 -19.03 -5.50
C ASP A 299 -4.02 -18.17 -6.56
N VAL A 300 -3.88 -16.84 -6.49
CA VAL A 300 -4.43 -15.88 -7.46
C VAL A 300 -3.37 -15.26 -8.38
N ILE A 301 -2.09 -15.40 -8.05
CA ILE A 301 -0.96 -14.95 -8.89
C ILE A 301 -0.45 -16.12 -9.70
N LEU A 302 -0.40 -15.98 -11.04
CA LEU A 302 0.25 -16.97 -11.91
C LEU A 302 1.78 -16.91 -11.70
N PHE A 303 2.39 -18.06 -11.42
CA PHE A 303 3.82 -18.21 -11.14
C PHE A 303 4.33 -17.34 -9.99
N PRO A 304 3.76 -17.46 -8.77
CA PRO A 304 4.18 -16.67 -7.61
C PRO A 304 5.63 -16.99 -7.23
N LEU A 305 6.35 -16.01 -6.68
CA LEU A 305 7.67 -16.24 -6.14
C LEU A 305 7.56 -17.13 -4.90
N LEU A 306 8.23 -18.29 -4.95
CA LEU A 306 8.30 -19.23 -3.85
C LEU A 306 9.67 -19.16 -3.17
N ARG A 307 9.72 -19.52 -1.89
CA ARG A 307 11.01 -19.67 -1.19
C ARG A 307 11.81 -20.80 -1.88
N PRO A 308 13.11 -20.60 -2.19
CA PRO A 308 13.94 -21.65 -2.72
C PRO A 308 13.92 -22.87 -1.78
N HIS A 309 13.70 -24.06 -2.31
CA HIS A 309 13.98 -25.28 -1.58
C HIS A 309 15.49 -25.34 -1.38
N HIS A 310 16.00 -25.18 -0.16
CA HIS A 310 17.37 -25.54 0.13
C HIS A 310 17.48 -27.05 -0.08
N HIS A 311 18.00 -27.49 -1.22
CA HIS A 311 18.60 -28.82 -1.32
C HIS A 311 19.71 -28.84 -0.27
N LYS A 312 19.52 -29.57 0.85
CA LYS A 312 20.65 -29.99 1.63
C LYS A 312 21.57 -30.69 0.63
N PRO A 313 22.83 -30.28 0.49
CA PRO A 313 23.77 -31.05 -0.31
C PRO A 313 23.70 -32.51 0.19
N ALA A 314 23.58 -33.44 -0.75
CA ALA A 314 23.60 -34.87 -0.40
C ALA A 314 24.82 -35.09 0.51
N PRO A 315 24.70 -35.88 1.61
CA PRO A 315 25.83 -36.16 2.45
C PRO A 315 26.91 -36.78 1.55
N THR A 316 28.03 -36.10 1.42
CA THR A 316 29.21 -36.64 0.79
C THR A 316 29.59 -37.87 1.62
N GLY A 317 29.32 -39.06 1.06
CA GLY A 317 29.70 -40.31 1.70
C GLY A 317 31.20 -40.34 1.96
N PRO A 318 31.68 -40.99 3.05
CA PRO A 318 33.08 -41.15 3.30
C PRO A 318 33.67 -42.09 2.25
N GLY A 319 34.64 -41.62 1.48
CA GLY A 319 35.47 -42.45 0.65
C GLY A 319 35.49 -42.12 -0.85
N ALA A 320 36.30 -41.17 -1.20
CA ALA A 320 37.02 -41.22 -2.47
C ALA A 320 38.46 -40.75 -2.19
N ASP A 321 39.30 -41.70 -1.94
CA ASP A 321 40.76 -41.52 -1.91
C ASP A 321 41.19 -40.86 -3.23
N ASN A 322 41.97 -39.81 -3.09
CA ASN A 322 42.59 -39.07 -4.20
C ASN A 322 43.96 -39.76 -4.47
N PRO A 323 44.14 -40.51 -5.58
CA PRO A 323 45.46 -41.01 -5.92
C PRO A 323 46.21 -39.99 -6.78
N GLY A 324 47.29 -39.45 -6.22
CA GLY A 324 48.42 -39.02 -7.02
C GLY A 324 48.61 -37.54 -7.25
N SER A 325 49.29 -36.88 -6.33
CA SER A 325 50.14 -35.73 -6.63
C SER A 325 51.49 -36.24 -7.17
N PRO A 326 51.98 -35.76 -8.33
CA PRO A 326 53.35 -36.02 -8.70
C PRO A 326 54.26 -35.03 -7.95
N SER A 327 55.25 -35.61 -7.29
CA SER A 327 56.42 -34.95 -6.70
C SER A 327 57.16 -34.10 -7.75
N GLN A 328 57.32 -32.80 -7.47
CA GLN A 328 58.37 -32.00 -8.11
C GLN A 328 59.63 -32.21 -7.30
N ASP A 329 60.56 -33.00 -7.88
CA ASP A 329 61.99 -32.97 -7.54
C ASP A 329 62.75 -32.15 -8.60
N LYS A 330 63.42 -31.17 -8.08
CA LYS A 330 64.69 -30.50 -8.47
C LYS A 330 65.21 -30.64 -9.89
N ALA A 331 65.39 -29.47 -10.57
CA ALA A 331 66.73 -28.95 -10.90
C ALA A 331 66.55 -27.48 -11.39
#